data_e050121df7acca17cfe9110281467cc9
#
_entry.id   e050121df7acca17cfe9110281467cc9
#
_cell.length_a   1.000
_cell.length_b   1.000
_cell.length_c   1.000
_cell.angle_alpha   90.00
_cell.angle_beta   90.00
_cell.angle_gamma   90.00
#
_symmetry.space_group_name_H-M   'P 1'
#
loop_
_entity.id
_entity.type
_entity.pdbx_description
1 polymer ?
#
loop_
_entity_poly.entity_id
_entity_poly.type
_entity_poly.pdbx_seq_one_letter_code
_entity_poly.pdbx_strand_id
1 'polypeptide(L)'
;MSNQKLYNVAAVGATGAVGEQIVRLLDERNFPIKELKLLSSARSAGTVIPFKDKEIIVEEATVNSFEGIDFALFSAGGDVSKVLAPAAAAAGAVCIDNTNAFRMDENTPLVVPEVNMHAARNHKGIIANPNCSTIQMVHALKPLYDRYGISRIIASTYQAVSGAGNKATKEMLRQSREVLEGKEVKPDVLPVSSLPVKHQIAFNAIPQIDKFQDNGFTLEEMKMIRETKKIMEDENLQITTTCVRIPVIQGHSESVYVELKDHFEVEEVRQLLSRTPGITVVDNPEEQQYPLASEAAGKKETFVGRIRRDLSNPKALNLWIVSDNLLKGAAWNAVQIAEHLISEDK
;
A
#
# COMPACT_ATOMS: atom_id res chain seq x y z
N MET A 1 -0.80 -27.77 -24.93
CA MET A 1 -0.94 -27.25 -23.56
C MET A 1 0.43 -26.75 -23.15
N SER A 2 0.63 -25.45 -23.00
CA SER A 2 1.91 -24.89 -22.56
C SER A 2 2.18 -25.38 -21.14
N ASN A 3 3.33 -25.99 -20.93
CA ASN A 3 3.79 -26.43 -19.62
C ASN A 3 4.08 -25.18 -18.76
N GLN A 4 3.05 -24.61 -18.14
CA GLN A 4 3.24 -23.44 -17.27
C GLN A 4 4.04 -23.87 -16.04
N LYS A 5 5.17 -23.21 -15.81
CA LYS A 5 5.98 -23.40 -14.59
C LYS A 5 5.13 -23.10 -13.36
N LEU A 6 5.14 -23.98 -12.37
CA LEU A 6 4.47 -23.81 -11.10
C LEU A 6 5.49 -23.49 -10.01
N TYR A 7 5.09 -22.65 -9.04
CA TYR A 7 5.95 -22.11 -7.99
C TYR A 7 5.51 -22.52 -6.61
N ASN A 8 6.45 -22.73 -5.70
CA ASN A 8 6.21 -22.87 -4.28
C ASN A 8 6.16 -21.47 -3.67
N VAL A 9 5.07 -21.13 -3.01
CA VAL A 9 4.81 -19.79 -2.50
C VAL A 9 4.62 -19.84 -0.99
N ALA A 10 5.20 -18.90 -0.25
CA ALA A 10 4.94 -18.68 1.16
C ALA A 10 4.25 -17.31 1.36
N ALA A 11 3.15 -17.28 2.13
CA ALA A 11 2.53 -16.05 2.61
C ALA A 11 2.84 -15.89 4.10
N VAL A 12 3.67 -14.91 4.45
CA VAL A 12 4.13 -14.65 5.81
C VAL A 12 3.29 -13.57 6.45
N GLY A 13 2.65 -13.85 7.59
CA GLY A 13 1.62 -13.00 8.20
C GLY A 13 0.23 -13.28 7.63
N ALA A 14 -0.03 -14.52 7.17
CA ALA A 14 -1.23 -14.92 6.45
C ALA A 14 -2.56 -14.63 7.19
N THR A 15 -2.55 -14.54 8.52
CA THR A 15 -3.72 -14.25 9.37
C THR A 15 -3.95 -12.75 9.63
N GLY A 16 -3.14 -11.89 9.05
CA GLY A 16 -3.29 -10.43 9.14
C GLY A 16 -4.14 -9.86 8.01
N ALA A 17 -4.62 -8.61 8.18
CA ALA A 17 -5.50 -7.97 7.19
C ALA A 17 -4.93 -7.96 5.76
N VAL A 18 -3.63 -7.68 5.59
CA VAL A 18 -2.95 -7.73 4.29
C VAL A 18 -2.67 -9.17 3.86
N GLY A 19 -2.26 -10.04 4.80
CA GLY A 19 -1.98 -11.44 4.52
C GLY A 19 -3.18 -12.19 3.97
N GLU A 20 -4.37 -12.00 4.55
CA GLU A 20 -5.63 -12.55 4.06
C GLU A 20 -5.93 -12.09 2.61
N GLN A 21 -5.66 -10.80 2.30
CA GLN A 21 -5.81 -10.29 0.94
C GLN A 21 -4.80 -10.89 -0.03
N ILE A 22 -3.55 -11.12 0.40
CA ILE A 22 -2.54 -11.82 -0.43
C ILE A 22 -3.03 -13.22 -0.79
N VAL A 23 -3.48 -14.01 0.19
CA VAL A 23 -3.98 -15.37 -0.03
C VAL A 23 -5.17 -15.37 -0.99
N ARG A 24 -6.15 -14.47 -0.77
CA ARG A 24 -7.31 -14.30 -1.66
C ARG A 24 -6.89 -13.94 -3.09
N LEU A 25 -5.96 -12.99 -3.25
CA LEU A 25 -5.52 -12.56 -4.57
C LEU A 25 -4.75 -13.64 -5.33
N LEU A 26 -3.93 -14.43 -4.65
CA LEU A 26 -3.25 -15.59 -5.26
C LEU A 26 -4.26 -16.60 -5.83
N ASP A 27 -5.39 -16.78 -5.16
CA ASP A 27 -6.50 -17.62 -5.65
C ASP A 27 -7.24 -16.96 -6.82
N GLU A 28 -7.78 -15.76 -6.63
CA GLU A 28 -8.54 -15.01 -7.65
C GLU A 28 -7.75 -14.83 -8.97
N ARG A 29 -6.44 -14.63 -8.87
CA ARG A 29 -5.54 -14.44 -10.02
C ARG A 29 -5.08 -15.75 -10.65
N ASN A 30 -5.47 -16.90 -10.08
CA ASN A 30 -4.95 -18.19 -10.53
C ASN A 30 -3.42 -18.19 -10.62
N PHE A 31 -2.75 -17.59 -9.61
CA PHE A 31 -1.29 -17.60 -9.56
C PHE A 31 -0.78 -19.04 -9.72
N PRO A 32 0.27 -19.30 -10.50
CA PRO A 32 0.70 -20.67 -10.82
C PRO A 32 1.42 -21.33 -9.65
N ILE A 33 0.64 -21.74 -8.64
CA ILE A 33 1.13 -22.33 -7.40
C ILE A 33 1.19 -23.85 -7.50
N LYS A 34 2.37 -24.42 -7.17
CA LYS A 34 2.58 -25.85 -6.91
C LYS A 34 2.23 -26.18 -5.47
N GLU A 35 2.78 -25.40 -4.53
CA GLU A 35 2.55 -25.52 -3.11
C GLU A 35 2.40 -24.14 -2.49
N LEU A 36 1.42 -23.97 -1.59
CA LEU A 36 1.23 -22.74 -0.80
C LEU A 36 1.47 -23.06 0.68
N LYS A 37 2.43 -22.35 1.27
CA LYS A 37 2.72 -22.40 2.69
C LYS A 37 2.20 -21.12 3.36
N LEU A 38 1.34 -21.26 4.36
CA LEU A 38 0.80 -20.14 5.13
C LEU A 38 1.54 -20.05 6.46
N LEU A 39 2.22 -18.92 6.67
CA LEU A 39 3.10 -18.71 7.82
C LEU A 39 2.61 -17.55 8.68
N SER A 40 2.63 -17.71 10.00
CA SER A 40 2.27 -16.65 10.96
C SER A 40 3.02 -16.82 12.27
N SER A 41 2.65 -16.05 13.32
CA SER A 41 3.20 -16.21 14.65
C SER A 41 2.77 -17.55 15.28
N ALA A 42 3.52 -18.05 16.27
CA ALA A 42 3.17 -19.24 17.07
C ALA A 42 1.73 -19.19 17.60
N ARG A 43 1.24 -17.99 17.98
CA ARG A 43 -0.14 -17.79 18.45
C ARG A 43 -1.20 -18.10 17.42
N SER A 44 -0.89 -17.89 16.15
CA SER A 44 -1.82 -18.10 15.01
C SER A 44 -1.58 -19.42 14.29
N ALA A 45 -0.54 -20.16 14.64
CA ALA A 45 -0.30 -21.51 14.12
C ALA A 45 -1.46 -22.42 14.48
N GLY A 46 -1.83 -23.32 13.55
CA GLY A 46 -3.01 -24.19 13.67
C GLY A 46 -4.32 -23.56 13.14
N THR A 47 -4.34 -22.25 12.82
CA THR A 47 -5.48 -21.65 12.12
C THR A 47 -5.63 -22.28 10.74
N VAL A 48 -6.86 -22.54 10.33
CA VAL A 48 -7.16 -23.08 8.99
C VAL A 48 -7.64 -21.95 8.09
N ILE A 49 -7.05 -21.83 6.90
CA ILE A 49 -7.44 -20.85 5.89
C ILE A 49 -7.82 -21.58 4.60
N PRO A 50 -9.01 -21.33 4.03
CA PRO A 50 -9.41 -21.91 2.76
C PRO A 50 -8.58 -21.30 1.61
N PHE A 51 -8.16 -22.17 0.67
CA PHE A 51 -7.48 -21.77 -0.56
C PHE A 51 -7.87 -22.72 -1.68
N LYS A 52 -8.57 -22.23 -2.71
CA LYS A 52 -9.20 -23.04 -3.74
C LYS A 52 -10.12 -24.09 -3.09
N ASP A 53 -9.98 -25.34 -3.47
CA ASP A 53 -10.76 -26.47 -2.94
C ASP A 53 -10.11 -27.14 -1.71
N LYS A 54 -9.13 -26.48 -1.07
CA LYS A 54 -8.36 -27.04 0.05
C LYS A 54 -8.41 -26.14 1.27
N GLU A 55 -8.23 -26.75 2.41
CA GLU A 55 -7.94 -26.08 3.67
C GLU A 55 -6.44 -26.18 3.97
N ILE A 56 -5.78 -25.03 4.23
CA ILE A 56 -4.36 -24.99 4.54
C ILE A 56 -4.21 -24.60 6.00
N ILE A 57 -3.44 -25.38 6.73
CA ILE A 57 -3.11 -25.09 8.14
C ILE A 57 -1.97 -24.07 8.15
N VAL A 58 -2.15 -22.99 8.90
CA VAL A 58 -1.12 -22.00 9.14
C VAL A 58 -0.04 -22.57 10.05
N GLU A 59 1.21 -22.46 9.62
CA GLU A 59 2.39 -22.89 10.38
C GLU A 59 3.05 -21.71 11.09
N GLU A 60 3.87 -21.99 12.10
CA GLU A 60 4.73 -20.98 12.70
C GLU A 60 5.84 -20.56 11.72
N ALA A 61 6.01 -19.25 11.53
CA ALA A 61 7.05 -18.69 10.72
C ALA A 61 8.42 -18.74 11.45
N THR A 62 9.36 -19.49 10.91
CA THR A 62 10.73 -19.62 11.40
C THR A 62 11.74 -19.41 10.28
N VAL A 63 13.02 -19.26 10.61
CA VAL A 63 14.09 -19.13 9.60
C VAL A 63 14.20 -20.35 8.68
N ASN A 64 13.74 -21.52 9.14
CA ASN A 64 13.77 -22.77 8.37
C ASN A 64 12.52 -23.00 7.51
N SER A 65 11.55 -22.09 7.54
CA SER A 65 10.27 -22.26 6.83
C SER A 65 10.40 -22.12 5.31
N PHE A 66 11.53 -21.65 4.79
CA PHE A 66 11.68 -21.19 3.39
C PHE A 66 12.42 -22.13 2.47
N GLU A 67 12.80 -23.32 2.94
CA GLU A 67 13.44 -24.32 2.06
C GLU A 67 12.50 -24.69 0.90
N GLY A 68 13.01 -24.59 -0.33
CA GLY A 68 12.29 -24.91 -1.57
C GLY A 68 11.18 -23.92 -1.94
N ILE A 69 11.10 -22.74 -1.29
CA ILE A 69 10.17 -21.67 -1.65
C ILE A 69 10.76 -20.82 -2.77
N ASP A 70 9.97 -20.56 -3.81
CA ASP A 70 10.34 -19.66 -4.92
C ASP A 70 9.98 -18.19 -4.62
N PHE A 71 8.79 -17.93 -4.06
CA PHE A 71 8.31 -16.60 -3.68
C PHE A 71 7.82 -16.56 -2.24
N ALA A 72 8.24 -15.55 -1.49
CA ALA A 72 7.79 -15.31 -0.13
C ALA A 72 7.17 -13.89 -0.02
N LEU A 73 5.85 -13.80 0.20
CA LEU A 73 5.09 -12.56 0.32
C LEU A 73 4.92 -12.21 1.80
N PHE A 74 5.54 -11.12 2.24
CA PHE A 74 5.61 -10.74 3.66
C PHE A 74 4.61 -9.64 4.04
N SER A 75 3.89 -9.85 5.14
CA SER A 75 3.01 -8.86 5.78
C SER A 75 2.98 -8.95 7.31
N ALA A 76 4.07 -9.44 7.92
CA ALA A 76 4.10 -9.83 9.33
C ALA A 76 4.60 -8.74 10.31
N GLY A 77 5.02 -7.59 9.83
CA GLY A 77 5.62 -6.52 10.63
C GLY A 77 7.15 -6.43 10.49
N GLY A 78 7.69 -5.21 10.66
CA GLY A 78 9.08 -4.89 10.31
C GLY A 78 10.13 -5.71 11.07
N ASP A 79 9.93 -5.96 12.35
CA ASP A 79 10.92 -6.71 13.15
C ASP A 79 10.97 -8.19 12.74
N VAL A 80 9.85 -8.78 12.36
CA VAL A 80 9.79 -10.14 11.82
C VAL A 80 10.45 -10.18 10.45
N SER A 81 10.19 -9.21 9.58
CA SER A 81 10.79 -9.13 8.25
C SER A 81 12.31 -8.99 8.31
N LYS A 82 12.85 -8.18 9.23
CA LYS A 82 14.30 -8.04 9.39
C LYS A 82 15.02 -9.37 9.65
N VAL A 83 14.34 -10.33 10.27
CA VAL A 83 14.90 -11.65 10.58
C VAL A 83 14.59 -12.66 9.48
N LEU A 84 13.33 -12.73 9.06
CA LEU A 84 12.86 -13.81 8.18
C LEU A 84 13.07 -13.52 6.70
N ALA A 85 13.05 -12.26 6.23
CA ALA A 85 13.23 -11.96 4.83
C ALA A 85 14.65 -12.26 4.32
N PRO A 86 15.73 -11.94 5.07
CA PRO A 86 17.07 -12.41 4.73
C PRO A 86 17.22 -13.93 4.75
N ALA A 87 16.54 -14.63 5.66
CA ALA A 87 16.55 -16.09 5.71
C ALA A 87 15.85 -16.69 4.49
N ALA A 88 14.72 -16.13 4.08
CA ALA A 88 14.02 -16.54 2.86
C ALA A 88 14.88 -16.31 1.61
N ALA A 89 15.52 -15.14 1.49
CA ALA A 89 16.43 -14.84 0.39
C ALA A 89 17.66 -15.78 0.36
N ALA A 90 18.23 -16.10 1.52
CA ALA A 90 19.34 -17.03 1.62
C ALA A 90 18.95 -18.48 1.26
N ALA A 91 17.69 -18.86 1.46
CA ALA A 91 17.10 -20.13 1.01
C ALA A 91 16.78 -20.16 -0.49
N GLY A 92 16.99 -19.05 -1.21
CA GLY A 92 16.75 -18.92 -2.66
C GLY A 92 15.39 -18.34 -3.05
N ALA A 93 14.55 -17.96 -2.09
CA ALA A 93 13.26 -17.34 -2.38
C ALA A 93 13.41 -15.87 -2.80
N VAL A 94 12.55 -15.41 -3.71
CA VAL A 94 12.34 -13.97 -3.92
C VAL A 94 11.32 -13.47 -2.90
N CYS A 95 11.78 -12.59 -2.02
CA CYS A 95 11.01 -12.02 -0.93
C CYS A 95 10.38 -10.70 -1.36
N ILE A 96 9.04 -10.56 -1.29
CA ILE A 96 8.33 -9.31 -1.53
C ILE A 96 7.75 -8.84 -0.20
N ASP A 97 8.34 -7.77 0.35
CA ASP A 97 8.09 -7.33 1.73
C ASP A 97 7.23 -6.07 1.80
N ASN A 98 6.02 -6.19 2.36
CA ASN A 98 5.12 -5.06 2.59
C ASN A 98 5.51 -4.20 3.81
N THR A 99 6.48 -4.62 4.62
CA THR A 99 6.89 -3.84 5.79
C THR A 99 7.82 -2.68 5.41
N ASN A 100 8.11 -1.83 6.37
CA ASN A 100 9.06 -0.74 6.15
C ASN A 100 10.53 -1.14 6.37
N ALA A 101 10.81 -2.42 6.64
CA ALA A 101 12.12 -2.89 7.08
C ALA A 101 13.25 -2.60 6.08
N PHE A 102 12.97 -2.76 4.78
CA PHE A 102 13.98 -2.68 3.73
C PHE A 102 13.73 -1.58 2.69
N ARG A 103 12.66 -0.77 2.83
CA ARG A 103 12.25 0.21 1.82
C ARG A 103 13.34 1.22 1.46
N MET A 104 14.13 1.65 2.45
CA MET A 104 15.20 2.62 2.25
C MET A 104 16.60 2.01 2.20
N ASP A 105 16.71 0.67 2.16
CA ASP A 105 17.98 -0.01 1.91
C ASP A 105 18.41 0.21 0.45
N GLU A 106 19.67 0.57 0.22
CA GLU A 106 20.22 0.88 -1.11
C GLU A 106 20.26 -0.35 -2.04
N ASN A 107 20.37 -1.55 -1.49
CA ASN A 107 20.43 -2.80 -2.23
C ASN A 107 19.05 -3.44 -2.44
N THR A 108 18.00 -2.86 -1.87
CA THR A 108 16.64 -3.38 -1.98
C THR A 108 15.81 -2.46 -2.87
N PRO A 109 15.35 -2.92 -4.04
CA PRO A 109 14.45 -2.13 -4.88
C PRO A 109 13.10 -1.92 -4.19
N LEU A 110 12.56 -0.71 -4.31
CA LEU A 110 11.26 -0.30 -3.82
C LEU A 110 10.34 -0.13 -5.03
N VAL A 111 9.32 -1.00 -5.18
CA VAL A 111 8.67 -1.19 -6.48
C VAL A 111 7.18 -0.94 -6.45
N VAL A 112 6.73 -0.11 -7.40
CA VAL A 112 5.34 -0.01 -7.86
C VAL A 112 5.33 -0.42 -9.34
N PRO A 113 4.70 -1.54 -9.72
CA PRO A 113 4.82 -2.11 -11.07
C PRO A 113 4.53 -1.13 -12.20
N GLU A 114 3.52 -0.28 -12.06
CA GLU A 114 3.14 0.71 -13.08
C GLU A 114 4.11 1.91 -13.16
N VAL A 115 5.06 2.02 -12.21
CA VAL A 115 5.97 3.17 -12.11
C VAL A 115 7.40 2.80 -12.44
N ASN A 116 7.94 1.77 -11.77
CA ASN A 116 9.36 1.43 -11.83
C ASN A 116 9.63 -0.08 -11.75
N MET A 117 8.83 -0.90 -12.43
CA MET A 117 9.03 -2.38 -12.43
C MET A 117 10.44 -2.80 -12.85
N HIS A 118 11.10 -2.01 -13.70
CA HIS A 118 12.49 -2.24 -14.11
C HIS A 118 13.45 -2.36 -12.91
N ALA A 119 13.19 -1.63 -11.81
CA ALA A 119 14.03 -1.68 -10.62
C ALA A 119 14.01 -3.07 -9.95
N ALA A 120 12.91 -3.82 -10.09
CA ALA A 120 12.80 -5.16 -9.51
C ALA A 120 13.87 -6.13 -10.03
N ARG A 121 14.38 -5.93 -11.25
CA ARG A 121 15.43 -6.79 -11.84
C ARG A 121 16.76 -6.75 -11.07
N ASN A 122 16.97 -5.71 -10.27
CA ASN A 122 18.20 -5.52 -9.50
C ASN A 122 18.12 -6.09 -8.08
N HIS A 123 17.06 -6.86 -7.76
CA HIS A 123 16.91 -7.43 -6.43
C HIS A 123 18.02 -8.42 -6.08
N LYS A 124 18.40 -8.43 -4.80
CA LYS A 124 19.34 -9.40 -4.22
C LYS A 124 18.59 -10.39 -3.31
N GLY A 125 17.43 -10.87 -3.79
CA GLY A 125 16.53 -11.77 -3.06
C GLY A 125 15.40 -11.05 -2.29
N ILE A 126 15.47 -9.72 -2.09
CA ILE A 126 14.42 -8.95 -1.41
C ILE A 126 13.97 -7.79 -2.31
N ILE A 127 12.65 -7.62 -2.43
CA ILE A 127 11.99 -6.49 -3.08
C ILE A 127 11.06 -5.86 -2.05
N ALA A 128 11.17 -4.56 -1.81
CA ALA A 128 10.29 -3.85 -0.90
C ALA A 128 9.02 -3.35 -1.61
N ASN A 129 7.89 -3.57 -0.97
CA ASN A 129 6.60 -3.02 -1.35
C ASN A 129 6.39 -1.69 -0.59
N PRO A 130 6.06 -0.58 -1.28
CA PRO A 130 6.01 0.73 -0.64
C PRO A 130 4.88 0.91 0.37
N ASN A 131 4.87 2.07 1.01
CA ASN A 131 3.77 2.54 1.85
C ASN A 131 2.47 2.69 1.06
N CYS A 132 1.34 2.38 1.67
CA CYS A 132 0.04 2.36 1.01
C CYS A 132 -0.36 3.71 0.39
N SER A 133 -0.13 4.82 1.09
CA SER A 133 -0.39 6.15 0.56
C SER A 133 0.61 6.51 -0.55
N THR A 134 1.88 6.15 -0.40
CA THR A 134 2.89 6.36 -1.44
C THR A 134 2.51 5.66 -2.76
N ILE A 135 2.06 4.39 -2.71
CA ILE A 135 1.73 3.61 -3.91
C ILE A 135 0.67 4.32 -4.76
N GLN A 136 -0.46 4.70 -4.16
CA GLN A 136 -1.55 5.33 -4.91
C GLN A 136 -1.17 6.70 -5.46
N MET A 137 -0.40 7.49 -4.69
CA MET A 137 0.08 8.80 -5.11
C MET A 137 1.03 8.70 -6.30
N VAL A 138 2.09 7.89 -6.23
CA VAL A 138 3.06 7.78 -7.32
C VAL A 138 2.46 7.14 -8.56
N HIS A 139 1.52 6.20 -8.41
CA HIS A 139 0.79 5.60 -9.53
C HIS A 139 0.00 6.66 -10.30
N ALA A 140 -0.72 7.54 -9.60
CA ALA A 140 -1.47 8.63 -10.25
C ALA A 140 -0.56 9.73 -10.81
N LEU A 141 0.61 9.99 -10.20
CA LEU A 141 1.50 11.08 -10.60
C LEU A 141 2.52 10.68 -11.66
N LYS A 142 2.87 9.39 -11.80
CA LYS A 142 3.87 8.94 -12.78
C LYS A 142 3.57 9.37 -14.22
N PRO A 143 2.35 9.19 -14.76
CA PRO A 143 2.05 9.65 -16.12
C PRO A 143 2.18 11.18 -16.28
N LEU A 144 1.88 11.95 -15.24
CA LEU A 144 2.07 13.41 -15.26
C LEU A 144 3.55 13.77 -15.21
N TYR A 145 4.32 13.05 -14.39
CA TYR A 145 5.77 13.23 -14.29
C TYR A 145 6.46 12.98 -15.65
N ASP A 146 6.11 11.89 -16.31
CA ASP A 146 6.70 11.50 -17.60
C ASP A 146 6.32 12.47 -18.72
N ARG A 147 5.11 13.01 -18.69
CA ARG A 147 4.59 13.86 -19.78
C ARG A 147 4.93 15.34 -19.61
N TYR A 148 4.89 15.84 -18.36
CA TYR A 148 5.00 17.28 -18.08
C TYR A 148 6.14 17.64 -17.14
N GLY A 149 6.80 16.65 -16.52
CA GLY A 149 7.70 16.86 -15.39
C GLY A 149 6.97 17.41 -14.16
N ILE A 150 7.43 17.04 -12.99
CA ILE A 150 6.93 17.56 -11.71
C ILE A 150 8.07 18.27 -11.00
N SER A 151 7.82 19.46 -10.45
CA SER A 151 8.76 20.20 -9.61
C SER A 151 8.43 20.08 -8.13
N ARG A 152 7.13 20.04 -7.77
CA ARG A 152 6.69 20.02 -6.39
C ARG A 152 5.40 19.23 -6.19
N ILE A 153 5.31 18.52 -5.06
CA ILE A 153 4.13 17.81 -4.60
C ILE A 153 3.80 18.29 -3.17
N ILE A 154 2.53 18.64 -2.94
CA ILE A 154 1.97 18.87 -1.62
C ILE A 154 0.79 17.91 -1.47
N ALA A 155 0.85 17.01 -0.49
CA ALA A 155 -0.19 16.03 -0.27
C ALA A 155 -0.74 16.10 1.16
N SER A 156 -2.06 16.03 1.28
CA SER A 156 -2.74 15.77 2.55
C SER A 156 -3.50 14.46 2.42
N THR A 157 -3.25 13.52 3.33
CA THR A 157 -3.89 12.21 3.29
C THR A 157 -5.02 12.12 4.31
N TYR A 158 -6.03 11.35 3.96
CA TYR A 158 -7.18 10.99 4.79
C TYR A 158 -7.21 9.47 4.86
N GLN A 159 -6.51 8.90 5.85
CA GLN A 159 -6.21 7.49 5.89
C GLN A 159 -7.19 6.70 6.76
N ALA A 160 -7.70 5.62 6.20
CA ALA A 160 -8.57 4.67 6.85
C ALA A 160 -7.87 3.94 8.02
N VAL A 161 -8.65 3.57 9.04
CA VAL A 161 -8.13 2.90 10.25
C VAL A 161 -7.57 1.50 9.99
N SER A 162 -8.00 0.81 8.92
CA SER A 162 -7.48 -0.51 8.55
C SER A 162 -5.98 -0.52 8.28
N GLY A 163 -5.38 0.63 7.90
CA GLY A 163 -3.94 0.79 7.76
C GLY A 163 -3.16 0.62 9.08
N ALA A 164 -3.83 0.78 10.23
CA ALA A 164 -3.28 0.46 11.56
C ALA A 164 -3.67 -0.95 12.06
N GLY A 165 -4.28 -1.77 11.19
CA GLY A 165 -4.64 -3.16 11.44
C GLY A 165 -6.02 -3.37 12.07
N ASN A 166 -6.39 -4.64 12.22
CA ASN A 166 -7.73 -5.05 12.67
C ASN A 166 -8.13 -4.50 14.04
N LYS A 167 -7.15 -4.27 14.95
CA LYS A 167 -7.44 -3.69 16.27
C LYS A 167 -7.96 -2.26 16.16
N ALA A 168 -7.38 -1.44 15.29
CA ALA A 168 -7.81 -0.06 15.09
C ALA A 168 -9.21 0.02 14.45
N THR A 169 -9.53 -0.88 13.53
CA THR A 169 -10.88 -0.99 12.95
C THR A 169 -11.91 -1.36 14.02
N LYS A 170 -11.61 -2.35 14.86
CA LYS A 170 -12.48 -2.75 15.99
C LYS A 170 -12.66 -1.62 17.00
N GLU A 171 -11.58 -0.89 17.32
CA GLU A 171 -11.63 0.27 18.20
C GLU A 171 -12.55 1.36 17.65
N MET A 172 -12.38 1.76 16.39
CA MET A 172 -13.22 2.76 15.75
C MET A 172 -14.71 2.38 15.79
N LEU A 173 -15.05 1.14 15.46
CA LEU A 173 -16.43 0.65 15.48
C LEU A 173 -17.00 0.64 16.90
N ARG A 174 -16.21 0.24 17.90
CA ARG A 174 -16.59 0.28 19.32
C ARG A 174 -16.84 1.72 19.77
N GLN A 175 -15.88 2.61 19.56
CA GLN A 175 -15.99 4.02 19.92
C GLN A 175 -17.19 4.68 19.25
N SER A 176 -17.49 4.36 17.98
CA SER A 176 -18.65 4.93 17.28
C SER A 176 -19.97 4.55 17.98
N ARG A 177 -20.12 3.31 18.44
CA ARG A 177 -21.28 2.89 19.22
C ARG A 177 -21.33 3.58 20.57
N GLU A 178 -20.20 3.67 21.28
CA GLU A 178 -20.11 4.34 22.59
C GLU A 178 -20.55 5.80 22.49
N VAL A 179 -20.09 6.54 21.47
CA VAL A 179 -20.50 7.94 21.23
C VAL A 179 -22.00 8.04 20.97
N LEU A 180 -22.55 7.19 20.08
CA LEU A 180 -23.98 7.22 19.74
C LEU A 180 -24.87 6.84 20.92
N GLU A 181 -24.38 6.03 21.84
CA GLU A 181 -25.07 5.63 23.06
C GLU A 181 -24.84 6.62 24.24
N GLY A 182 -24.08 7.70 24.03
CA GLY A 182 -23.75 8.68 25.07
C GLY A 182 -22.83 8.14 26.18
N LYS A 183 -22.06 7.09 25.88
CA LYS A 183 -21.09 6.48 26.79
C LYS A 183 -19.73 7.18 26.74
N GLU A 184 -18.96 7.06 27.82
CA GLU A 184 -17.58 7.51 27.86
C GLU A 184 -16.72 6.66 26.90
N VAL A 185 -15.97 7.33 26.01
CA VAL A 185 -15.05 6.69 25.07
C VAL A 185 -13.66 6.55 25.69
N LYS A 186 -13.11 5.33 25.69
CA LYS A 186 -11.74 5.05 26.15
C LYS A 186 -10.87 4.61 24.97
N PRO A 187 -10.02 5.52 24.43
CA PRO A 187 -9.10 5.17 23.34
C PRO A 187 -7.97 4.26 23.85
N ASP A 188 -7.56 3.26 23.07
CA ASP A 188 -6.51 2.29 23.45
C ASP A 188 -5.52 1.91 22.33
N VAL A 189 -5.81 2.22 21.06
CA VAL A 189 -4.94 1.87 19.92
C VAL A 189 -4.34 3.09 19.24
N LEU A 190 -5.17 4.06 18.83
CA LEU A 190 -4.76 5.18 17.99
C LEU A 190 -4.33 6.42 18.80
N PRO A 191 -3.39 7.26 18.27
CA PRO A 191 -2.79 7.20 16.93
C PRO A 191 -1.72 6.13 16.76
N VAL A 192 -0.98 5.77 17.81
CA VAL A 192 0.12 4.79 17.78
C VAL A 192 0.01 3.84 18.97
N SER A 193 -0.15 2.55 18.73
CA SER A 193 -0.39 1.56 19.78
C SER A 193 0.75 1.45 20.82
N SER A 194 1.98 1.75 20.43
CA SER A 194 3.16 1.70 21.32
C SER A 194 3.39 2.98 22.13
N LEU A 195 2.67 4.08 21.86
CA LEU A 195 2.78 5.32 22.63
C LEU A 195 1.73 5.38 23.75
N PRO A 196 2.01 6.07 24.88
CA PRO A 196 1.09 6.10 26.01
C PRO A 196 -0.18 6.92 25.75
N VAL A 197 -0.09 8.01 24.97
CA VAL A 197 -1.22 8.89 24.71
C VAL A 197 -2.06 8.33 23.57
N LYS A 198 -3.37 8.23 23.79
CA LYS A 198 -4.35 7.76 22.81
C LYS A 198 -5.42 8.82 22.59
N HIS A 199 -5.98 8.85 21.40
CA HIS A 199 -7.04 9.77 21.03
C HIS A 199 -8.25 9.01 20.46
N GLN A 200 -9.44 9.53 20.74
CA GLN A 200 -10.66 9.06 20.12
C GLN A 200 -10.58 9.25 18.61
N ILE A 201 -10.89 8.19 17.86
CA ILE A 201 -10.98 8.26 16.39
C ILE A 201 -12.42 8.42 15.91
N ALA A 202 -13.41 7.88 16.62
CA ALA A 202 -14.80 8.01 16.21
C ALA A 202 -15.20 9.50 16.15
N PHE A 203 -15.74 9.91 14.99
CA PHE A 203 -16.16 11.31 14.71
C PHE A 203 -15.04 12.34 14.88
N ASN A 204 -13.79 11.97 14.61
CA ASN A 204 -12.62 12.82 14.79
C ASN A 204 -11.62 12.63 13.65
N ALA A 205 -10.69 13.58 13.53
CA ALA A 205 -9.51 13.48 12.64
C ALA A 205 -8.25 13.62 13.50
N ILE A 206 -7.33 12.67 13.37
CA ILE A 206 -6.08 12.63 14.13
C ILE A 206 -4.93 12.97 13.18
N PRO A 207 -4.28 14.15 13.27
CA PRO A 207 -3.19 14.55 12.40
C PRO A 207 -1.86 13.95 12.85
N GLN A 208 -1.88 12.66 13.10
CA GLN A 208 -0.71 11.87 13.47
C GLN A 208 -0.89 10.43 13.02
N ILE A 209 0.00 9.96 12.16
CA ILE A 209 0.14 8.56 11.80
C ILE A 209 1.61 8.17 12.03
N ASP A 210 1.82 7.15 12.89
CA ASP A 210 3.14 6.76 13.39
C ASP A 210 3.78 7.83 14.32
N LYS A 211 5.03 7.68 14.66
CA LYS A 211 5.78 8.51 15.63
C LYS A 211 6.29 9.80 14.97
N PHE A 212 6.29 10.88 15.73
CA PHE A 212 6.98 12.10 15.31
C PHE A 212 8.49 11.90 15.27
N GLN A 213 9.13 12.59 14.31
CA GLN A 213 10.57 12.71 14.15
C GLN A 213 11.04 14.08 14.66
N ASP A 214 12.35 14.25 14.82
CA ASP A 214 12.96 15.50 15.34
C ASP A 214 12.69 16.73 14.46
N ASN A 215 12.36 16.51 13.20
CA ASN A 215 12.02 17.57 12.25
C ASN A 215 10.54 17.99 12.28
N GLY A 216 9.74 17.44 13.21
CA GLY A 216 8.31 17.74 13.37
C GLY A 216 7.39 16.96 12.44
N PHE A 217 7.91 16.20 11.48
CA PHE A 217 7.13 15.29 10.65
C PHE A 217 6.89 13.96 11.37
N THR A 218 5.80 13.29 11.06
CA THR A 218 5.60 11.91 11.47
C THR A 218 6.42 10.96 10.57
N LEU A 219 6.67 9.74 11.06
CA LEU A 219 7.35 8.73 10.26
C LEU A 219 6.54 8.38 8.99
N GLU A 220 5.21 8.41 9.04
CA GLU A 220 4.36 8.18 7.87
C GLU A 220 4.59 9.25 6.79
N GLU A 221 4.65 10.51 7.17
CA GLU A 221 4.95 11.61 6.26
C GLU A 221 6.35 11.47 5.65
N MET A 222 7.34 11.09 6.47
CA MET A 222 8.70 10.85 5.98
C MET A 222 8.79 9.64 5.04
N LYS A 223 7.95 8.58 5.24
CA LYS A 223 7.85 7.48 4.29
C LYS A 223 7.37 8.00 2.93
N MET A 224 6.28 8.74 2.88
CA MET A 224 5.77 9.29 1.62
C MET A 224 6.83 10.14 0.90
N ILE A 225 7.53 11.00 1.62
CA ILE A 225 8.57 11.87 1.05
C ILE A 225 9.73 11.05 0.47
N ARG A 226 10.32 10.16 1.28
CA ARG A 226 11.54 9.42 0.89
C ARG A 226 11.25 8.33 -0.14
N GLU A 227 10.16 7.60 0.05
CA GLU A 227 9.76 6.52 -0.84
C GLU A 227 9.38 7.07 -2.23
N THR A 228 8.67 8.20 -2.31
CA THR A 228 8.33 8.83 -3.60
C THR A 228 9.59 9.20 -4.37
N LYS A 229 10.59 9.82 -3.74
CA LYS A 229 11.86 10.13 -4.40
C LYS A 229 12.56 8.89 -4.95
N LYS A 230 12.63 7.83 -4.14
CA LYS A 230 13.25 6.56 -4.54
C LYS A 230 12.51 5.90 -5.69
N ILE A 231 11.17 5.84 -5.65
CA ILE A 231 10.34 5.20 -6.68
C ILE A 231 10.34 6.00 -7.99
N MET A 232 10.28 7.35 -7.89
CA MET A 232 10.32 8.23 -9.05
C MET A 232 11.74 8.44 -9.60
N GLU A 233 12.75 7.92 -8.89
CA GLU A 233 14.18 8.05 -9.24
C GLU A 233 14.60 9.53 -9.38
N ASP A 234 14.03 10.41 -8.53
CA ASP A 234 14.31 11.86 -8.52
C ASP A 234 14.49 12.38 -7.10
N GLU A 235 15.76 12.50 -6.67
CA GLU A 235 16.12 13.04 -5.36
C GLU A 235 15.84 14.55 -5.22
N ASN A 236 15.71 15.26 -6.34
CA ASN A 236 15.46 16.71 -6.34
C ASN A 236 13.97 17.06 -6.23
N LEU A 237 13.07 16.08 -6.33
CA LEU A 237 11.63 16.28 -6.25
C LEU A 237 11.24 16.90 -4.89
N GLN A 238 10.59 18.06 -4.93
CA GLN A 238 10.15 18.75 -3.71
C GLN A 238 8.83 18.17 -3.24
N ILE A 239 8.80 17.61 -2.03
CA ILE A 239 7.61 16.94 -1.50
C ILE A 239 7.40 17.39 -0.05
N THR A 240 6.15 17.71 0.29
CA THR A 240 5.70 17.86 1.67
C THR A 240 4.34 17.18 1.84
N THR A 241 4.13 16.59 3.01
CA THR A 241 2.91 15.83 3.28
C THR A 241 2.40 16.09 4.69
N THR A 242 1.07 15.96 4.87
CA THR A 242 0.42 15.87 6.17
C THR A 242 -0.46 14.64 6.18
N CYS A 243 -0.22 13.71 7.09
CA CYS A 243 -0.94 12.45 7.16
C CYS A 243 -1.95 12.44 8.30
N VAL A 244 -3.23 12.25 7.97
CA VAL A 244 -4.34 12.31 8.92
C VAL A 244 -5.07 10.98 8.97
N ARG A 245 -5.31 10.44 10.16
CA ARG A 245 -6.18 9.30 10.39
C ARG A 245 -7.62 9.77 10.55
N ILE A 246 -8.54 9.19 9.78
CA ILE A 246 -9.97 9.51 9.81
C ILE A 246 -10.80 8.25 10.12
N PRO A 247 -12.06 8.40 10.58
CA PRO A 247 -12.93 7.28 10.94
C PRO A 247 -13.57 6.61 9.71
N VAL A 248 -12.74 6.16 8.79
CA VAL A 248 -13.09 5.37 7.60
C VAL A 248 -12.50 3.98 7.77
N ILE A 249 -13.27 2.94 7.47
CA ILE A 249 -12.84 1.56 7.67
C ILE A 249 -11.71 1.20 6.69
N GLN A 250 -11.90 1.45 5.39
CA GLN A 250 -11.01 1.02 4.31
C GLN A 250 -11.04 2.01 3.15
N GLY A 251 -9.92 2.16 2.46
CA GLY A 251 -9.72 3.13 1.40
C GLY A 251 -9.06 4.42 1.91
N HIS A 252 -7.84 4.71 1.42
CA HIS A 252 -7.16 5.97 1.67
C HIS A 252 -7.53 6.99 0.60
N SER A 253 -7.76 8.21 1.04
CA SER A 253 -7.98 9.35 0.15
C SER A 253 -6.87 10.36 0.31
N GLU A 254 -6.54 11.09 -0.76
CA GLU A 254 -5.48 12.10 -0.77
C GLU A 254 -5.91 13.31 -1.57
N SER A 255 -5.70 14.48 -0.99
CA SER A 255 -5.72 15.76 -1.69
C SER A 255 -4.30 16.11 -2.10
N VAL A 256 -4.05 16.12 -3.41
CA VAL A 256 -2.71 16.31 -3.96
C VAL A 256 -2.71 17.57 -4.82
N TYR A 257 -1.81 18.48 -4.46
CA TYR A 257 -1.42 19.62 -5.28
C TYR A 257 -0.07 19.32 -5.92
N VAL A 258 0.03 19.51 -7.22
CA VAL A 258 1.26 19.25 -7.97
C VAL A 258 1.60 20.40 -8.90
N GLU A 259 2.87 20.84 -8.85
CA GLU A 259 3.42 21.82 -9.78
C GLU A 259 4.16 21.11 -10.91
N LEU A 260 3.71 21.35 -12.13
CA LEU A 260 4.29 20.79 -13.34
C LEU A 260 5.36 21.73 -13.92
N LYS A 261 6.36 21.17 -14.61
CA LYS A 261 7.41 21.96 -15.27
C LYS A 261 6.87 22.55 -16.59
N ASP A 262 6.09 21.77 -17.32
CA ASP A 262 5.52 22.17 -18.61
C ASP A 262 4.06 22.64 -18.48
N HIS A 263 3.57 23.33 -19.50
CA HIS A 263 2.17 23.71 -19.62
C HIS A 263 1.30 22.46 -19.92
N PHE A 264 0.08 22.48 -19.44
CA PHE A 264 -0.88 21.40 -19.61
C PHE A 264 -2.30 21.95 -19.84
N GLU A 265 -3.15 21.16 -20.45
CA GLU A 265 -4.59 21.37 -20.43
C GLU A 265 -5.26 20.30 -19.56
N VAL A 266 -6.28 20.71 -18.79
CA VAL A 266 -6.94 19.82 -17.81
C VAL A 266 -7.55 18.61 -18.49
N GLU A 267 -8.12 18.81 -19.67
CA GLU A 267 -8.72 17.73 -20.45
C GLU A 267 -7.67 16.74 -20.97
N GLU A 268 -6.47 17.20 -21.36
CA GLU A 268 -5.37 16.31 -21.73
C GLU A 268 -4.90 15.46 -20.53
N VAL A 269 -4.89 16.05 -19.33
CA VAL A 269 -4.60 15.32 -18.09
C VAL A 269 -5.63 14.23 -17.82
N ARG A 270 -6.95 14.53 -17.97
CA ARG A 270 -8.01 13.52 -17.84
C ARG A 270 -7.81 12.38 -18.81
N GLN A 271 -7.56 12.68 -20.08
CA GLN A 271 -7.34 11.67 -21.10
C GLN A 271 -6.09 10.84 -20.86
N LEU A 272 -5.00 11.47 -20.41
CA LEU A 272 -3.76 10.77 -20.05
C LEU A 272 -4.01 9.76 -18.92
N LEU A 273 -4.63 10.21 -17.84
CA LEU A 273 -4.94 9.37 -16.68
C LEU A 273 -5.94 8.25 -17.06
N SER A 274 -6.97 8.55 -17.85
CA SER A 274 -7.95 7.54 -18.28
C SER A 274 -7.36 6.42 -19.15
N ARG A 275 -6.22 6.67 -19.81
CA ARG A 275 -5.50 5.67 -20.63
C ARG A 275 -4.42 4.95 -19.85
N THR A 276 -4.14 5.37 -18.63
CA THR A 276 -3.09 4.76 -17.79
C THR A 276 -3.60 3.46 -17.17
N PRO A 277 -2.91 2.33 -17.38
CA PRO A 277 -3.32 1.06 -16.78
C PRO A 277 -3.46 1.15 -15.24
N GLY A 278 -4.52 0.57 -14.71
CA GLY A 278 -4.79 0.53 -13.27
C GLY A 278 -5.32 1.85 -12.68
N ILE A 279 -5.52 2.89 -13.50
CA ILE A 279 -6.17 4.14 -13.09
C ILE A 279 -7.60 4.20 -13.64
N THR A 280 -8.53 4.58 -12.78
CA THR A 280 -9.91 4.89 -13.15
C THR A 280 -10.20 6.34 -12.82
N VAL A 281 -10.52 7.14 -13.85
CA VAL A 281 -10.92 8.55 -13.69
C VAL A 281 -12.43 8.61 -13.39
N VAL A 282 -12.77 9.22 -12.26
CA VAL A 282 -14.15 9.51 -11.82
C VAL A 282 -14.22 11.01 -11.56
N ASP A 283 -14.54 11.79 -12.58
CA ASP A 283 -14.44 13.26 -12.54
C ASP A 283 -15.54 13.95 -13.34
N ASN A 284 -16.79 13.87 -12.84
CA ASN A 284 -17.92 14.62 -13.36
C ASN A 284 -18.57 15.44 -12.23
N PRO A 285 -18.10 16.67 -11.98
CA PRO A 285 -18.62 17.52 -10.90
C PRO A 285 -20.11 17.89 -11.06
N GLU A 286 -20.63 17.99 -12.28
CA GLU A 286 -22.03 18.33 -12.55
C GLU A 286 -22.97 17.24 -12.05
N GLU A 287 -22.55 15.97 -12.15
CA GLU A 287 -23.29 14.82 -11.62
C GLU A 287 -22.80 14.38 -10.23
N GLN A 288 -21.95 15.17 -9.59
CA GLN A 288 -21.37 14.87 -8.28
C GLN A 288 -20.58 13.55 -8.23
N GLN A 289 -19.96 13.18 -9.37
CA GLN A 289 -19.15 11.97 -9.48
C GLN A 289 -17.68 12.29 -9.19
N TYR A 290 -17.17 11.66 -8.18
CA TYR A 290 -15.77 11.74 -7.73
C TYR A 290 -15.41 10.48 -6.94
N PRO A 291 -14.11 10.15 -6.77
CA PRO A 291 -13.72 8.95 -6.04
C PRO A 291 -14.11 9.01 -4.55
N LEU A 292 -14.68 7.92 -4.05
CA LEU A 292 -15.04 7.74 -2.65
C LEU A 292 -14.33 6.50 -2.07
N ALA A 293 -13.88 6.59 -0.83
CA ALA A 293 -13.22 5.47 -0.15
C ALA A 293 -14.12 4.23 -0.05
N SER A 294 -15.42 4.42 0.21
CA SER A 294 -16.42 3.33 0.27
C SER A 294 -16.61 2.59 -1.06
N GLU A 295 -16.39 3.28 -2.18
CA GLU A 295 -16.52 2.70 -3.53
C GLU A 295 -15.21 2.09 -4.03
N ALA A 296 -14.07 2.60 -3.56
CA ALA A 296 -12.75 2.08 -3.87
C ALA A 296 -12.42 0.82 -3.05
N ALA A 297 -13.03 0.66 -1.88
CA ALA A 297 -12.84 -0.52 -1.04
C ALA A 297 -13.19 -1.81 -1.79
N GLY A 298 -12.27 -2.78 -1.75
CA GLY A 298 -12.38 -4.06 -2.46
C GLY A 298 -11.94 -4.00 -3.94
N LYS A 299 -11.56 -2.85 -4.47
CA LYS A 299 -11.09 -2.68 -5.85
C LYS A 299 -9.57 -2.56 -5.94
N LYS A 300 -9.02 -2.94 -7.09
CA LYS A 300 -7.57 -3.02 -7.34
C LYS A 300 -7.00 -1.74 -7.99
N GLU A 301 -7.87 -0.87 -8.47
CA GLU A 301 -7.54 0.36 -9.19
C GLU A 301 -7.18 1.50 -8.25
N THR A 302 -6.47 2.48 -8.80
CA THR A 302 -6.33 3.82 -8.23
C THR A 302 -7.35 4.73 -8.90
N PHE A 303 -8.21 5.35 -8.11
CA PHE A 303 -9.25 6.26 -8.59
C PHE A 303 -8.76 7.69 -8.51
N VAL A 304 -8.95 8.47 -9.58
CA VAL A 304 -8.55 9.87 -9.65
C VAL A 304 -9.72 10.73 -10.08
N GLY A 305 -9.94 11.84 -9.41
CA GLY A 305 -10.98 12.82 -9.77
C GLY A 305 -10.68 14.19 -9.18
N ARG A 306 -11.67 15.09 -9.24
CA ARG A 306 -11.53 16.48 -8.84
C ARG A 306 -10.31 17.16 -9.48
N ILE A 307 -10.08 16.80 -10.76
CA ILE A 307 -8.95 17.25 -11.58
C ILE A 307 -9.21 18.69 -12.00
N ARG A 308 -8.41 19.62 -11.52
CA ARG A 308 -8.60 21.04 -11.79
C ARG A 308 -7.30 21.83 -11.68
N ARG A 309 -7.17 22.83 -12.54
CA ARG A 309 -6.06 23.79 -12.51
C ARG A 309 -6.12 24.63 -11.23
N ASP A 310 -4.99 24.97 -10.66
CA ASP A 310 -4.91 25.98 -9.62
C ASP A 310 -5.23 27.38 -10.16
N LEU A 311 -5.92 28.20 -9.35
CA LEU A 311 -6.36 29.52 -9.79
C LEU A 311 -5.23 30.56 -9.78
N SER A 312 -4.20 30.34 -8.99
CA SER A 312 -3.07 31.26 -8.79
C SER A 312 -1.82 30.84 -9.55
N ASN A 313 -1.66 29.54 -9.82
CA ASN A 313 -0.51 28.99 -10.52
C ASN A 313 -0.96 28.19 -11.77
N PRO A 314 -0.80 28.75 -12.98
CA PRO A 314 -1.26 28.10 -14.22
C PRO A 314 -0.53 26.79 -14.53
N LYS A 315 0.59 26.52 -13.88
CA LYS A 315 1.34 25.27 -13.97
C LYS A 315 1.00 24.27 -12.86
N ALA A 316 0.05 24.58 -12.00
CA ALA A 316 -0.30 23.70 -10.89
C ALA A 316 -1.68 23.06 -11.08
N LEU A 317 -1.80 21.87 -10.55
CA LEU A 317 -2.93 20.97 -10.68
C LEU A 317 -3.33 20.44 -9.31
N ASN A 318 -4.62 20.34 -9.05
CA ASN A 318 -5.18 19.67 -7.88
C ASN A 318 -5.85 18.37 -8.31
N LEU A 319 -5.61 17.31 -7.54
CA LEU A 319 -6.18 15.97 -7.73
C LEU A 319 -6.80 15.47 -6.43
N TRP A 320 -7.78 14.60 -6.56
CA TRP A 320 -8.27 13.75 -5.48
C TRP A 320 -8.03 12.30 -5.87
N ILE A 321 -7.22 11.58 -5.07
CA ILE A 321 -6.76 10.23 -5.35
C ILE A 321 -7.29 9.32 -4.25
N VAL A 322 -7.90 8.21 -4.64
CA VAL A 322 -8.45 7.22 -3.70
C VAL A 322 -8.05 5.82 -4.15
N SER A 323 -7.65 4.99 -3.20
CA SER A 323 -7.38 3.58 -3.47
C SER A 323 -7.64 2.72 -2.24
N ASP A 324 -7.91 1.44 -2.46
CA ASP A 324 -7.95 0.47 -1.37
C ASP A 324 -6.55 0.24 -0.79
N ASN A 325 -6.36 0.65 0.46
CA ASN A 325 -5.08 0.59 1.15
C ASN A 325 -4.59 -0.84 1.47
N LEU A 326 -5.49 -1.82 1.51
CA LEU A 326 -5.14 -3.23 1.73
C LEU A 326 -4.87 -3.97 0.40
N LEU A 327 -5.46 -3.48 -0.70
CA LEU A 327 -5.28 -4.05 -2.06
C LEU A 327 -4.18 -3.30 -2.80
N LYS A 328 -4.52 -2.26 -3.58
CA LYS A 328 -3.49 -1.52 -4.35
C LYS A 328 -2.41 -0.97 -3.44
N GLY A 329 -2.78 -0.50 -2.25
CA GLY A 329 -1.83 0.00 -1.26
C GLY A 329 -0.92 -1.07 -0.62
N ALA A 330 -1.17 -2.37 -0.82
CA ALA A 330 -0.39 -3.44 -0.19
C ALA A 330 -0.43 -4.75 -0.97
N ALA A 331 -1.44 -5.60 -0.73
CA ALA A 331 -1.48 -6.99 -1.20
C ALA A 331 -1.47 -7.10 -2.73
N TRP A 332 -2.25 -6.28 -3.42
CA TRP A 332 -2.31 -6.30 -4.88
C TRP A 332 -1.00 -5.85 -5.51
N ASN A 333 -0.37 -4.78 -5.01
CA ASN A 333 0.92 -4.33 -5.51
C ASN A 333 2.00 -5.42 -5.35
N ALA A 334 2.01 -6.12 -4.20
CA ALA A 334 2.95 -7.20 -3.94
C ALA A 334 2.71 -8.42 -4.89
N VAL A 335 1.46 -8.81 -5.11
CA VAL A 335 1.12 -9.90 -6.04
C VAL A 335 1.45 -9.50 -7.49
N GLN A 336 1.19 -8.24 -7.89
CA GLN A 336 1.58 -7.73 -9.20
C GLN A 336 3.10 -7.84 -9.43
N ILE A 337 3.93 -7.49 -8.44
CA ILE A 337 5.39 -7.64 -8.54
C ILE A 337 5.73 -9.11 -8.84
N ALA A 338 5.15 -10.06 -8.10
CA ALA A 338 5.38 -11.49 -8.36
C ALA A 338 4.90 -11.93 -9.75
N GLU A 339 3.72 -11.48 -10.20
CA GLU A 339 3.18 -11.78 -11.54
C GLU A 339 4.10 -11.25 -12.66
N HIS A 340 4.66 -10.05 -12.50
CA HIS A 340 5.60 -9.49 -13.47
C HIS A 340 6.90 -10.30 -13.53
N LEU A 341 7.46 -10.68 -12.38
CA LEU A 341 8.68 -11.50 -12.34
C LEU A 341 8.50 -12.85 -13.06
N ILE A 342 7.39 -13.55 -12.81
CA ILE A 342 7.14 -14.84 -13.51
C ILE A 342 6.81 -14.67 -15.00
N SER A 343 6.37 -13.50 -15.44
CA SER A 343 6.09 -13.21 -16.85
C SER A 343 7.38 -12.95 -17.64
N GLU A 344 8.41 -12.43 -17.01
CA GLU A 344 9.74 -12.21 -17.61
C GLU A 344 10.57 -13.50 -17.73
N ASP A 345 10.26 -14.53 -16.92
CA ASP A 345 10.89 -15.86 -17.00
C ASP A 345 10.39 -16.71 -18.21
N LYS A 346 9.44 -16.20 -18.99
CA LYS A 346 8.89 -16.85 -20.19
C LYS A 346 9.53 -16.34 -21.46
#